data_1b3515cd1cc75c6c29e8e2329f9512a9
#
_entry.id   1b3515cd1cc75c6c29e8e2329f9512a9
#
_cell.length_a   1.000
_cell.length_b   1.000
_cell.length_c   1.000
_cell.angle_alpha   90.00
_cell.angle_beta   90.00
_cell.angle_gamma   90.00
#
_symmetry.space_group_name_H-M   'P 1'
#
loop_
_entity.id
_entity.type
_entity.pdbx_description
1 polymer ?
#
loop_
_entity_poly.entity_id
_entity_poly.type
_entity_poly.pdbx_seq_one_letter_code
_entity_poly.pdbx_strand_id
1 'polypeptide(L)'
;TKAFSTQLAVVYLIGLYCAEALGTLDEAEYDRIVSELLLIPTKLEQILDNRADIQYFASLYFNHPSIFFIGRNIDYAIGMEGSLKLKEISYIHSEAYAAGELKHGTISLIEPGTLVVALASYVKLFDKTMSNVVEVKSRGADVLGLTVDARAADMAKTVDHVIPVPDTHPLLLPSLDVVPMQLFAYYVALQRGCDIDKPRNLAKSVTVE
;
A
#
# COMPACT_ATOMS: atom_id res chain seq x y z
N THR A 1 -0.02 -12.67 -3.94
CA THR A 1 -0.26 -12.22 -2.56
C THR A 1 0.70 -12.93 -1.60
N LYS A 2 0.52 -14.20 -1.34
CA LYS A 2 1.35 -14.99 -0.41
C LYS A 2 2.85 -14.96 -0.75
N ALA A 3 3.21 -15.09 -2.03
CA ALA A 3 4.61 -15.08 -2.46
C ALA A 3 5.30 -13.75 -2.16
N PHE A 4 4.63 -12.61 -2.35
CA PHE A 4 5.17 -11.29 -2.06
C PHE A 4 5.59 -11.16 -0.58
N SER A 5 4.68 -11.50 0.35
CA SER A 5 4.97 -11.41 1.79
C SER A 5 6.10 -12.35 2.23
N THR A 6 6.16 -13.57 1.67
CA THR A 6 7.26 -14.50 1.99
C THR A 6 8.59 -14.07 1.38
N GLN A 7 8.59 -13.44 0.21
CA GLN A 7 9.79 -12.84 -0.38
C GLN A 7 10.31 -11.68 0.46
N LEU A 8 9.43 -10.80 0.96
CA LEU A 8 9.83 -9.74 1.88
C LEU A 8 10.50 -10.30 3.14
N ALA A 9 9.89 -11.32 3.77
CA ALA A 9 10.46 -11.96 4.94
C ALA A 9 11.88 -12.54 4.67
N VAL A 10 12.07 -13.19 3.53
CA VAL A 10 13.39 -13.72 3.13
C VAL A 10 14.40 -12.58 2.91
N VAL A 11 13.99 -11.49 2.27
CA VAL A 11 14.86 -10.32 2.03
C VAL A 11 15.28 -9.68 3.35
N TYR A 12 14.37 -9.56 4.33
CA TYR A 12 14.72 -9.06 5.67
C TYR A 12 15.75 -9.95 6.36
N LEU A 13 15.55 -11.27 6.32
CA LEU A 13 16.50 -12.23 6.94
C LEU A 13 17.87 -12.18 6.27
N ILE A 14 17.93 -12.08 4.94
CA ILE A 14 19.20 -11.94 4.21
C ILE A 14 19.85 -10.60 4.58
N GLY A 15 19.08 -9.51 4.63
CA GLY A 15 19.59 -8.19 5.02
C GLY A 15 20.19 -8.18 6.42
N LEU A 16 19.50 -8.76 7.39
CA LEU A 16 19.98 -8.88 8.77
C LEU A 16 21.24 -9.77 8.87
N TYR A 17 21.25 -10.92 8.19
CA TYR A 17 22.42 -11.78 8.14
C TYR A 17 23.65 -11.08 7.55
N CYS A 18 23.47 -10.36 6.44
CA CYS A 18 24.56 -9.61 5.83
C CYS A 18 25.03 -8.47 6.73
N ALA A 19 24.13 -7.75 7.39
CA ALA A 19 24.46 -6.66 8.30
C ALA A 19 25.28 -7.15 9.51
N GLU A 20 24.90 -8.28 10.09
CA GLU A 20 25.65 -8.94 11.16
C GLU A 20 27.04 -9.38 10.69
N ALA A 21 27.11 -10.11 9.56
CA ALA A 21 28.37 -10.64 9.02
C ALA A 21 29.38 -9.55 8.64
N LEU A 22 28.88 -8.38 8.21
CA LEU A 22 29.71 -7.22 7.79
C LEU A 22 29.93 -6.21 8.92
N GLY A 23 29.30 -6.36 10.08
CA GLY A 23 29.37 -5.41 11.18
C GLY A 23 28.87 -4.01 10.82
N THR A 24 27.88 -3.90 9.92
CA THR A 24 27.35 -2.63 9.42
C THR A 24 26.18 -2.09 10.24
N LEU A 25 25.67 -2.86 11.19
CA LEU A 25 24.59 -2.49 12.09
C LEU A 25 25.05 -2.70 13.53
N ASP A 26 24.75 -1.75 14.41
CA ASP A 26 25.02 -1.95 15.83
C ASP A 26 24.02 -2.94 16.45
N GLU A 27 24.41 -3.54 17.58
CA GLU A 27 23.63 -4.60 18.26
C GLU A 27 22.23 -4.09 18.67
N ALA A 28 22.13 -2.85 19.15
CA ALA A 28 20.85 -2.29 19.61
C ALA A 28 19.86 -2.12 18.46
N GLU A 29 20.32 -1.66 17.30
CA GLU A 29 19.47 -1.51 16.11
C GLU A 29 19.12 -2.88 15.51
N TYR A 30 20.06 -3.84 15.51
CA TYR A 30 19.79 -5.22 15.11
C TYR A 30 18.67 -5.84 15.95
N ASP A 31 18.79 -5.77 17.28
CA ASP A 31 17.80 -6.31 18.21
C ASP A 31 16.44 -5.62 18.05
N ARG A 32 16.43 -4.31 17.79
CA ARG A 32 15.22 -3.57 17.53
C ARG A 32 14.51 -4.07 16.28
N ILE A 33 15.22 -4.27 15.17
CA ILE A 33 14.63 -4.78 13.94
C ILE A 33 14.11 -6.20 14.11
N VAL A 34 14.87 -7.09 14.76
CA VAL A 34 14.45 -8.46 15.02
C VAL A 34 13.20 -8.51 15.92
N SER A 35 13.17 -7.71 16.99
CA SER A 35 12.02 -7.62 17.88
C SER A 35 10.76 -7.16 17.13
N GLU A 36 10.88 -6.13 16.30
CA GLU A 36 9.78 -5.63 15.47
C GLU A 36 9.35 -6.66 14.41
N LEU A 37 10.28 -7.40 13.82
CA LEU A 37 9.97 -8.47 12.85
C LEU A 37 9.14 -9.59 13.48
N LEU A 38 9.45 -9.96 14.72
CA LEU A 38 8.68 -10.95 15.48
C LEU A 38 7.26 -10.48 15.82
N LEU A 39 7.02 -9.17 15.87
CA LEU A 39 5.70 -8.59 16.12
C LEU A 39 4.83 -8.46 14.85
N ILE A 40 5.39 -8.65 13.66
CA ILE A 40 4.65 -8.51 12.40
C ILE A 40 3.37 -9.37 12.37
N PRO A 41 3.36 -10.66 12.78
CA PRO A 41 2.12 -11.44 12.78
C PRO A 41 1.00 -10.82 13.61
N THR A 42 1.31 -10.37 14.82
CA THR A 42 0.32 -9.72 15.71
C THR A 42 -0.20 -8.41 15.13
N LYS A 43 0.68 -7.61 14.51
CA LYS A 43 0.29 -6.36 13.84
C LYS A 43 -0.59 -6.63 12.61
N LEU A 44 -0.32 -7.71 11.89
CA LEU A 44 -1.18 -8.15 10.78
C LEU A 44 -2.57 -8.59 11.25
N GLU A 45 -2.67 -9.28 12.39
CA GLU A 45 -3.95 -9.62 13.01
C GLU A 45 -4.76 -8.36 13.33
N GLN A 46 -4.15 -7.32 13.89
CA GLN A 46 -4.80 -6.04 14.13
C GLN A 46 -5.36 -5.40 12.85
N ILE A 47 -4.62 -5.44 11.75
CA ILE A 47 -5.10 -4.95 10.44
C ILE A 47 -6.30 -5.78 9.98
N LEU A 48 -6.25 -7.11 10.11
CA LEU A 48 -7.33 -8.00 9.71
C LEU A 48 -8.59 -7.84 10.56
N ASP A 49 -8.45 -7.51 11.84
CA ASP A 49 -9.58 -7.22 12.72
C ASP A 49 -10.33 -5.94 12.30
N ASN A 50 -9.62 -4.96 11.75
CA ASN A 50 -10.17 -3.70 11.24
C ASN A 50 -10.59 -3.76 9.76
N ARG A 51 -10.65 -4.93 9.15
CA ARG A 51 -10.97 -5.12 7.72
C ARG A 51 -12.34 -4.59 7.28
N ALA A 52 -13.27 -4.37 8.22
CA ALA A 52 -14.61 -3.87 7.90
C ALA A 52 -14.57 -2.47 7.26
N ASP A 53 -13.67 -1.60 7.72
CA ASP A 53 -13.49 -0.27 7.15
C ASP A 53 -12.98 -0.35 5.71
N ILE A 54 -12.01 -1.25 5.46
CA ILE A 54 -11.46 -1.48 4.11
C ILE A 54 -12.55 -2.03 3.18
N GLN A 55 -13.41 -2.94 3.69
CA GLN A 55 -14.56 -3.45 2.95
C GLN A 55 -15.55 -2.33 2.61
N TYR A 56 -15.83 -1.46 3.57
CA TYR A 56 -16.68 -0.29 3.35
C TYR A 56 -16.11 0.62 2.26
N PHE A 57 -14.82 0.98 2.33
CA PHE A 57 -14.19 1.80 1.31
C PHE A 57 -14.22 1.14 -0.07
N ALA A 58 -13.97 -0.17 -0.14
CA ALA A 58 -14.09 -0.91 -1.39
C ALA A 58 -15.50 -0.81 -1.98
N SER A 59 -16.55 -0.80 -1.14
CA SER A 59 -17.94 -0.66 -1.58
C SER A 59 -18.27 0.71 -2.18
N LEU A 60 -17.55 1.75 -1.80
CA LEU A 60 -17.70 3.09 -2.36
C LEU A 60 -17.07 3.21 -3.76
N TYR A 61 -15.96 2.48 -3.99
CA TYR A 61 -15.07 2.74 -5.13
C TYR A 61 -14.98 1.59 -6.15
N PHE A 62 -15.71 0.48 -5.98
CA PHE A 62 -15.59 -0.69 -6.86
C PHE A 62 -15.97 -0.45 -8.34
N ASN A 63 -16.72 0.60 -8.65
CA ASN A 63 -17.14 0.95 -10.01
C ASN A 63 -16.30 2.05 -10.67
N HIS A 64 -15.24 2.54 -10.01
CA HIS A 64 -14.39 3.54 -10.61
C HIS A 64 -13.70 3.00 -11.89
N PRO A 65 -13.63 3.78 -12.94
CA PRO A 65 -13.00 3.35 -14.20
C PRO A 65 -11.48 3.26 -14.09
N SER A 66 -10.89 4.09 -13.23
CA SER A 66 -9.46 4.15 -12.99
C SER A 66 -9.16 4.56 -11.56
N ILE A 67 -8.11 4.00 -10.96
CA ILE A 67 -7.67 4.30 -9.59
C ILE A 67 -6.16 4.58 -9.62
N PHE A 68 -5.75 5.69 -9.02
CA PHE A 68 -4.34 6.05 -8.91
C PHE A 68 -3.79 5.72 -7.54
N PHE A 69 -2.57 5.20 -7.51
CA PHE A 69 -1.81 4.98 -6.29
C PHE A 69 -0.65 5.97 -6.26
N ILE A 70 -0.47 6.67 -5.16
CA ILE A 70 0.65 7.61 -5.01
C ILE A 70 1.39 7.35 -3.70
N GLY A 71 2.70 7.54 -3.74
CA GLY A 71 3.55 7.39 -2.57
C GLY A 71 4.96 7.90 -2.86
N ARG A 72 5.80 7.93 -1.83
CA ARG A 72 7.20 8.30 -1.96
C ARG A 72 8.09 7.20 -1.41
N ASN A 73 9.23 6.94 -2.08
CA ASN A 73 10.19 5.92 -1.67
C ASN A 73 9.50 4.54 -1.52
N ILE A 74 9.56 3.92 -0.34
CA ILE A 74 9.00 2.60 -0.07
C ILE A 74 7.47 2.58 -0.27
N ASP A 75 6.77 3.65 0.11
CA ASP A 75 5.32 3.78 -0.09
C ASP A 75 4.94 3.70 -1.57
N TYR A 76 5.76 4.27 -2.47
CA TYR A 76 5.56 4.14 -3.90
C TYR A 76 5.70 2.68 -4.37
N ALA A 77 6.71 1.96 -3.87
CA ALA A 77 6.91 0.56 -4.21
C ALA A 77 5.72 -0.32 -3.79
N ILE A 78 5.17 -0.06 -2.60
CA ILE A 78 3.95 -0.75 -2.13
C ILE A 78 2.72 -0.32 -2.93
N GLY A 79 2.64 0.94 -3.31
CA GLY A 79 1.60 1.44 -4.23
C GLY A 79 1.60 0.70 -5.58
N MET A 80 2.77 0.36 -6.13
CA MET A 80 2.89 -0.46 -7.34
C MET A 80 2.32 -1.87 -7.13
N GLU A 81 2.61 -2.52 -6.01
CA GLU A 81 2.04 -3.84 -5.68
C GLU A 81 0.53 -3.75 -5.45
N GLY A 82 0.04 -2.72 -4.76
CA GLY A 82 -1.39 -2.47 -4.56
C GLY A 82 -2.13 -2.29 -5.89
N SER A 83 -1.60 -1.46 -6.78
CA SER A 83 -2.11 -1.27 -8.13
C SER A 83 -2.10 -2.59 -8.93
N LEU A 84 -1.03 -3.37 -8.83
CA LEU A 84 -0.94 -4.67 -9.50
C LEU A 84 -2.02 -5.63 -9.01
N LYS A 85 -2.21 -5.77 -7.70
CA LYS A 85 -3.26 -6.65 -7.13
C LYS A 85 -4.65 -6.22 -7.56
N LEU A 86 -4.92 -4.92 -7.58
CA LEU A 86 -6.21 -4.41 -8.04
C LEU A 86 -6.47 -4.76 -9.51
N LYS A 87 -5.49 -4.55 -10.40
CA LYS A 87 -5.60 -4.91 -11.83
C LYS A 87 -5.83 -6.41 -12.03
N GLU A 88 -5.06 -7.24 -11.32
CA GLU A 88 -5.07 -8.70 -11.51
C GLU A 88 -6.45 -9.32 -11.22
N ILE A 89 -7.14 -8.88 -10.15
CA ILE A 89 -8.33 -9.57 -9.67
C ILE A 89 -9.63 -8.81 -9.89
N SER A 90 -9.58 -7.47 -10.00
CA SER A 90 -10.79 -6.65 -10.21
C SER A 90 -10.96 -6.14 -11.63
N TYR A 91 -9.90 -6.18 -12.42
CA TYR A 91 -9.83 -5.67 -13.80
C TYR A 91 -10.07 -4.15 -13.93
N ILE A 92 -9.96 -3.41 -12.82
CA ILE A 92 -9.96 -1.95 -12.85
C ILE A 92 -8.59 -1.49 -13.36
N HIS A 93 -8.58 -0.55 -14.29
CA HIS A 93 -7.34 0.13 -14.65
C HIS A 93 -6.79 0.88 -13.45
N SER A 94 -5.52 0.64 -13.11
CA SER A 94 -4.87 1.37 -12.03
C SER A 94 -3.40 1.56 -12.31
N GLU A 95 -2.87 2.68 -11.85
CA GLU A 95 -1.46 3.02 -11.99
C GLU A 95 -0.90 3.57 -10.69
N ALA A 96 0.38 3.30 -10.46
CA ALA A 96 1.11 3.85 -9.32
C ALA A 96 2.14 4.86 -9.79
N TYR A 97 2.21 6.00 -9.11
CA TYR A 97 3.15 7.07 -9.41
C TYR A 97 3.93 7.48 -8.18
N ALA A 98 5.20 7.80 -8.37
CA ALA A 98 5.93 8.54 -7.37
C ALA A 98 5.25 9.91 -7.17
N ALA A 99 4.76 10.20 -5.95
CA ALA A 99 3.90 11.34 -5.70
C ALA A 99 4.49 12.68 -6.15
N GLY A 100 5.82 12.83 -6.08
CA GLY A 100 6.52 14.02 -6.57
C GLY A 100 6.50 14.21 -8.08
N GLU A 101 6.28 13.13 -8.84
CA GLU A 101 6.28 13.14 -10.30
C GLU A 101 4.91 13.43 -10.92
N LEU A 102 3.83 13.40 -10.13
CA LEU A 102 2.47 13.65 -10.63
C LEU A 102 2.35 14.95 -11.44
N LYS A 103 2.97 16.02 -10.96
CA LYS A 103 2.93 17.35 -11.57
C LYS A 103 3.56 17.41 -12.97
N HIS A 104 4.34 16.42 -13.37
CA HIS A 104 5.01 16.39 -14.67
C HIS A 104 4.16 15.81 -15.81
N GLY A 105 2.85 15.66 -15.60
CA GLY A 105 1.91 15.23 -16.64
C GLY A 105 0.68 14.52 -16.10
N THR A 106 0.88 13.45 -15.32
CA THR A 106 -0.20 12.56 -14.86
C THR A 106 -1.29 13.26 -14.05
N ILE A 107 -0.95 14.35 -13.37
CA ILE A 107 -1.93 15.14 -12.62
C ILE A 107 -3.05 15.68 -13.49
N SER A 108 -2.86 15.78 -14.82
CA SER A 108 -3.90 16.17 -15.77
C SER A 108 -5.04 15.16 -15.90
N LEU A 109 -4.83 13.92 -15.43
CA LEU A 109 -5.86 12.88 -15.41
C LEU A 109 -6.73 12.92 -14.14
N ILE A 110 -6.38 13.78 -13.19
CA ILE A 110 -7.14 13.93 -11.95
C ILE A 110 -8.28 14.93 -12.20
N GLU A 111 -9.48 14.42 -12.08
CA GLU A 111 -10.73 15.17 -12.20
C GLU A 111 -11.64 14.89 -10.98
N PRO A 112 -12.71 15.69 -10.77
CA PRO A 112 -13.63 15.47 -9.66
C PRO A 112 -14.14 14.02 -9.58
N GLY A 113 -13.99 13.38 -8.42
CA GLY A 113 -14.37 12.00 -8.18
C GLY A 113 -13.32 10.94 -8.58
N THR A 114 -12.16 11.32 -9.12
CA THR A 114 -11.07 10.38 -9.33
C THR A 114 -10.57 9.84 -7.99
N LEU A 115 -10.54 8.50 -7.81
CA LEU A 115 -9.96 7.91 -6.60
C LEU A 115 -8.44 7.89 -6.68
N VAL A 116 -7.83 8.47 -5.65
CA VAL A 116 -6.39 8.40 -5.40
C VAL A 116 -6.14 7.68 -4.07
N VAL A 117 -5.41 6.57 -4.10
CA VAL A 117 -4.92 5.88 -2.92
C VAL A 117 -3.54 6.43 -2.58
N ALA A 118 -3.43 7.15 -1.47
CA ALA A 118 -2.19 7.81 -1.04
C ALA A 118 -1.52 7.05 0.10
N LEU A 119 -0.34 6.50 -0.15
CA LEU A 119 0.47 5.83 0.87
C LEU A 119 1.49 6.83 1.46
N ALA A 120 1.44 7.00 2.78
CA ALA A 120 2.31 7.91 3.52
C ALA A 120 2.72 7.33 4.90
N SER A 121 3.06 6.04 4.92
CA SER A 121 3.50 5.33 6.12
C SER A 121 4.96 5.63 6.48
N TYR A 122 5.79 5.96 5.48
CA TYR A 122 7.17 6.33 5.72
C TYR A 122 7.27 7.76 6.28
N VAL A 123 7.26 7.85 7.61
CA VAL A 123 7.12 9.10 8.38
C VAL A 123 8.09 10.20 7.94
N LYS A 124 9.33 9.86 7.54
CA LYS A 124 10.32 10.85 7.07
C LYS A 124 9.88 11.62 5.83
N LEU A 125 8.96 11.08 5.04
CA LEU A 125 8.44 11.71 3.83
C LEU A 125 6.96 12.05 3.92
N PHE A 126 6.33 11.85 5.07
CA PHE A 126 4.91 12.08 5.30
C PHE A 126 4.47 13.47 4.81
N ASP A 127 5.07 14.54 5.32
CA ASP A 127 4.66 15.91 4.98
C ASP A 127 4.82 16.22 3.49
N LYS A 128 5.85 15.63 2.83
CA LYS A 128 6.03 15.76 1.38
C LYS A 128 4.96 15.02 0.59
N THR A 129 4.54 13.84 1.06
CA THR A 129 3.44 13.08 0.46
C THR A 129 2.13 13.82 0.66
N MET A 130 1.88 14.36 1.87
CA MET A 130 0.68 15.14 2.16
C MET A 130 0.59 16.40 1.29
N SER A 131 1.70 17.06 0.95
CA SER A 131 1.70 18.16 -0.02
C SER A 131 1.17 17.73 -1.39
N ASN A 132 1.53 16.52 -1.86
CA ASN A 132 0.99 15.99 -3.11
C ASN A 132 -0.49 15.56 -2.97
N VAL A 133 -0.90 15.10 -1.80
CA VAL A 133 -2.33 14.83 -1.51
C VAL A 133 -3.15 16.12 -1.64
N VAL A 134 -2.68 17.23 -1.09
CA VAL A 134 -3.34 18.54 -1.25
C VAL A 134 -3.45 18.92 -2.73
N GLU A 135 -2.42 18.66 -3.53
CA GLU A 135 -2.45 18.93 -4.98
C GLU A 135 -3.55 18.16 -5.72
N VAL A 136 -3.74 16.87 -5.42
CA VAL A 136 -4.81 16.07 -6.05
C VAL A 136 -6.19 16.42 -5.49
N LYS A 137 -6.30 16.70 -4.19
CA LYS A 137 -7.54 17.18 -3.55
C LYS A 137 -8.01 18.49 -4.16
N SER A 138 -7.09 19.42 -4.46
CA SER A 138 -7.44 20.71 -5.10
C SER A 138 -8.06 20.56 -6.50
N ARG A 139 -7.94 19.39 -7.11
CA ARG A 139 -8.53 19.02 -8.40
C ARG A 139 -9.81 18.19 -8.27
N GLY A 140 -10.26 17.97 -7.03
CA GLY A 140 -11.50 17.24 -6.75
C GLY A 140 -11.34 15.74 -6.65
N ALA A 141 -10.11 15.22 -6.47
CA ALA A 141 -9.91 13.79 -6.19
C ALA A 141 -10.56 13.38 -4.87
N ASP A 142 -11.12 12.18 -4.84
CA ASP A 142 -11.39 11.45 -3.62
C ASP A 142 -10.09 10.76 -3.18
N VAL A 143 -9.72 10.87 -1.92
CA VAL A 143 -8.46 10.33 -1.43
C VAL A 143 -8.67 9.33 -0.29
N LEU A 144 -8.22 8.09 -0.54
CA LEU A 144 -8.07 7.06 0.47
C LEU A 144 -6.61 7.05 0.92
N GLY A 145 -6.34 7.47 2.16
CA GLY A 145 -5.01 7.55 2.73
C GLY A 145 -4.65 6.28 3.51
N LEU A 146 -3.42 5.81 3.38
CA LEU A 146 -2.83 4.76 4.21
C LEU A 146 -1.61 5.32 4.92
N THR A 147 -1.55 5.16 6.24
CA THR A 147 -0.44 5.66 7.07
C THR A 147 -0.35 4.89 8.39
N VAL A 148 0.75 5.08 9.12
CA VAL A 148 0.91 4.53 10.47
C VAL A 148 -0.01 5.20 11.48
N ASP A 149 -0.37 4.48 12.56
CA ASP A 149 -1.27 4.96 13.63
C ASP A 149 -0.86 6.34 14.15
N ALA A 150 0.44 6.55 14.38
CA ALA A 150 0.98 7.81 14.87
C ALA A 150 0.68 9.03 13.97
N ARG A 151 0.35 8.83 12.69
CA ARG A 151 0.09 9.90 11.71
C ARG A 151 -1.36 9.91 11.19
N ALA A 152 -2.19 8.96 11.62
CA ALA A 152 -3.57 8.83 11.14
C ALA A 152 -4.41 10.10 11.36
N ALA A 153 -4.34 10.70 12.55
CA ALA A 153 -5.06 11.91 12.88
C ALA A 153 -4.62 13.14 12.06
N ASP A 154 -3.33 13.21 11.68
CA ASP A 154 -2.82 14.27 10.82
C ASP A 154 -3.30 14.08 9.37
N MET A 155 -3.25 12.85 8.87
CA MET A 155 -3.73 12.51 7.53
C MET A 155 -5.23 12.79 7.37
N ALA A 156 -6.03 12.44 8.37
CA ALA A 156 -7.49 12.63 8.38
C ALA A 156 -7.94 14.09 8.21
N LYS A 157 -7.06 15.05 8.45
CA LYS A 157 -7.37 16.48 8.22
C LYS A 157 -7.48 16.85 6.74
N THR A 158 -6.98 15.99 5.83
CA THR A 158 -6.85 16.31 4.42
C THR A 158 -7.52 15.29 3.49
N VAL A 159 -7.53 14.00 3.86
CA VAL A 159 -8.09 12.94 3.04
C VAL A 159 -9.53 12.61 3.41
N ASP A 160 -10.25 11.93 2.53
CA ASP A 160 -11.66 11.57 2.77
C ASP A 160 -11.77 10.35 3.71
N HIS A 161 -10.85 9.40 3.57
CA HIS A 161 -10.80 8.19 4.40
C HIS A 161 -9.36 7.84 4.75
N VAL A 162 -9.14 7.27 5.94
CA VAL A 162 -7.82 6.82 6.40
C VAL A 162 -7.87 5.34 6.74
N ILE A 163 -6.87 4.60 6.26
CA ILE A 163 -6.56 3.24 6.71
C ILE A 163 -5.30 3.35 7.58
N PRO A 164 -5.43 3.27 8.90
CA PRO A 164 -4.27 3.22 9.78
C PRO A 164 -3.66 1.82 9.80
N VAL A 165 -2.34 1.76 9.91
CA VAL A 165 -1.59 0.53 10.16
C VAL A 165 -0.74 0.69 11.41
N PRO A 166 -0.50 -0.39 12.18
CA PRO A 166 0.31 -0.31 13.39
C PRO A 166 1.71 0.24 13.12
N ASP A 167 2.20 1.06 14.03
CA ASP A 167 3.59 1.54 13.97
C ASP A 167 4.58 0.38 14.00
N THR A 168 5.65 0.48 13.21
CA THR A 168 6.72 -0.52 13.15
C THR A 168 8.04 0.11 12.72
N HIS A 169 9.10 -0.69 12.73
CA HIS A 169 10.37 -0.25 12.17
C HIS A 169 10.21 0.11 10.68
N PRO A 170 10.77 1.23 10.17
CA PRO A 170 10.56 1.71 8.80
C PRO A 170 10.88 0.68 7.70
N LEU A 171 11.86 -0.21 7.92
CA LEU A 171 12.19 -1.28 6.99
C LEU A 171 11.08 -2.34 6.86
N LEU A 172 10.21 -2.47 7.85
CA LEU A 172 9.17 -3.50 7.92
C LEU A 172 7.79 -3.00 7.47
N LEU A 173 7.64 -1.70 7.23
CA LEU A 173 6.40 -1.10 6.72
C LEU A 173 5.80 -1.83 5.52
N PRO A 174 6.59 -2.29 4.52
CA PRO A 174 6.04 -3.02 3.38
C PRO A 174 5.20 -4.23 3.74
N SER A 175 5.56 -4.94 4.82
CA SER A 175 4.83 -6.12 5.28
C SER A 175 3.46 -5.78 5.84
N LEU A 176 3.30 -4.59 6.43
CA LEU A 176 2.02 -4.12 6.98
C LEU A 176 1.19 -3.41 5.90
N ASP A 177 1.78 -2.47 5.18
CA ASP A 177 1.09 -1.62 4.20
C ASP A 177 0.49 -2.40 3.02
N VAL A 178 1.13 -3.51 2.61
CA VAL A 178 0.62 -4.32 1.50
C VAL A 178 -0.71 -4.99 1.82
N VAL A 179 -0.95 -5.34 3.08
CA VAL A 179 -2.16 -6.11 3.47
C VAL A 179 -3.45 -5.32 3.30
N PRO A 180 -3.57 -4.06 3.74
CA PRO A 180 -4.72 -3.22 3.41
C PRO A 180 -4.96 -3.09 1.90
N MET A 181 -3.90 -2.99 1.10
CA MET A 181 -4.02 -2.91 -0.37
C MET A 181 -4.53 -4.21 -0.97
N GLN A 182 -4.07 -5.36 -0.46
CA GLN A 182 -4.56 -6.68 -0.85
C GLN A 182 -6.02 -6.86 -0.48
N LEU A 183 -6.43 -6.46 0.73
CA LEU A 183 -7.82 -6.49 1.19
C LEU A 183 -8.71 -5.56 0.35
N PHE A 184 -8.26 -4.35 0.06
CA PHE A 184 -8.99 -3.43 -0.79
C PHE A 184 -9.24 -4.04 -2.18
N ALA A 185 -8.20 -4.55 -2.83
CA ALA A 185 -8.33 -5.23 -4.12
C ALA A 185 -9.28 -6.44 -4.06
N TYR A 186 -9.19 -7.25 -2.99
CA TYR A 186 -10.07 -8.38 -2.75
C TYR A 186 -11.53 -7.98 -2.65
N TYR A 187 -11.87 -6.99 -1.80
CA TYR A 187 -13.25 -6.55 -1.63
C TYR A 187 -13.81 -5.84 -2.86
N VAL A 188 -12.99 -5.07 -3.57
CA VAL A 188 -13.36 -4.49 -4.87
C VAL A 188 -13.72 -5.59 -5.87
N ALA A 189 -12.90 -6.65 -5.98
CA ALA A 189 -13.14 -7.77 -6.86
C ALA A 189 -14.44 -8.52 -6.51
N LEU A 190 -14.69 -8.74 -5.21
CA LEU A 190 -15.95 -9.33 -4.72
C LEU A 190 -17.18 -8.51 -5.12
N GLN A 191 -17.14 -7.20 -4.90
CA GLN A 191 -18.25 -6.29 -5.26
C GLN A 191 -18.52 -6.29 -6.77
N ARG A 192 -17.49 -6.50 -7.58
CA ARG A 192 -17.59 -6.61 -9.05
C ARG A 192 -18.03 -8.00 -9.53
N GLY A 193 -18.18 -8.98 -8.63
CA GLY A 193 -18.50 -10.35 -9.00
C GLY A 193 -17.37 -11.07 -9.76
N CYS A 194 -16.11 -10.64 -9.56
CA CYS A 194 -14.97 -11.27 -10.19
C CYS A 194 -14.56 -12.56 -9.46
N ASP A 195 -14.06 -13.54 -10.21
CA ASP A 195 -13.44 -14.75 -9.63
C ASP A 195 -12.05 -14.39 -9.09
N ILE A 196 -11.92 -14.43 -7.77
CA ILE A 196 -10.69 -14.00 -7.07
C ILE A 196 -9.63 -15.10 -7.11
N ASP A 197 -10.06 -16.36 -7.13
CA ASP A 197 -9.17 -17.52 -7.09
C ASP A 197 -8.64 -17.88 -8.49
N LYS A 198 -9.40 -17.58 -9.51
CA LYS A 198 -9.09 -17.86 -10.92
C LYS A 198 -9.28 -16.61 -11.78
N PRO A 199 -8.49 -15.57 -11.59
CA PRO A 199 -8.59 -14.37 -12.41
C PRO A 199 -8.41 -14.72 -13.90
N ARG A 200 -9.24 -14.09 -14.74
CA ARG A 200 -9.13 -14.29 -16.20
C ARG A 200 -7.77 -13.82 -16.71
N ASN A 201 -7.29 -14.48 -17.78
CA ASN A 201 -6.05 -14.10 -18.47
C ASN A 201 -4.76 -14.19 -17.62
N LEU A 202 -4.83 -14.75 -16.40
CA LEU A 202 -3.66 -15.04 -15.58
C LEU A 202 -3.40 -16.54 -15.57
N ALA A 203 -2.31 -16.97 -16.17
CA ALA A 203 -1.82 -18.34 -16.09
C ALA A 203 -0.63 -18.43 -15.15
N LYS A 204 -0.59 -19.47 -14.30
CA LYS A 204 0.56 -19.73 -13.41
C LYS A 204 1.84 -20.10 -14.16
N SER A 205 1.70 -20.58 -15.37
CA SER A 205 2.79 -20.80 -16.33
C SER A 205 2.29 -20.44 -17.72
N VAL A 206 3.03 -19.58 -18.42
CA VAL A 206 2.76 -19.27 -19.81
C VAL A 206 3.59 -20.25 -20.65
N THR A 207 2.93 -21.27 -21.19
CA THR A 207 3.48 -22.12 -22.24
C THR A 207 2.94 -21.61 -23.57
N VAL A 208 3.55 -20.58 -24.11
CA VAL A 208 3.31 -20.17 -25.50
C VAL A 208 4.51 -20.67 -26.29
N GLU A 209 4.28 -21.66 -27.14
CA GLU A 209 5.18 -21.99 -28.24
C GLU A 209 4.90 -21.06 -29.42
#